data_8075d75e909a86714d3cc999dec7472d
#
_entry.id   8075d75e909a86714d3cc999dec7472d
#
_cell.length_a   1.000
_cell.length_b   1.000
_cell.length_c   1.000
_cell.angle_alpha   90.00
_cell.angle_beta   90.00
_cell.angle_gamma   90.00
#
_symmetry.space_group_name_H-M   'P 1'
#
loop_
_entity.id
_entity.type
_entity.pdbx_description
1 polymer ?
#
loop_
_entity_poly.entity_id
_entity_poly.type
_entity_poly.pdbx_seq_one_letter_code
_entity_poly.pdbx_strand_id
1 'polypeptide(L)'
;MAQYKTPGVYVEETSNLAPSVAGVATAIPAFIGYTAMTPTNDPVRISTMLEYETLFGPAPVCTVDAATKNVLLKNKGFVMHDSLRLFFDNGGGVCYIVSLGAYPSSAVAAKGYKAAIDQLEAMDEVTLVACPDLVLVAEDSVVMEVQQYMLKHCSDMKDRFALLDIKDNEVAAFRNNIGINGLNYGAAYYPLLKSTYQAEIDFKDVIAYMKANGVNGLAEAEKLATGKYEKQVEGADNKKEKKEVEYSAEELAFKIKNMKAQLPEYDTYLAKLQDEASVITPSAAIAGAIVATDANVGVWQSPANISLASVLNVTKNINNNEQEDLNIDVNAGKSINAIRKFAGKGILIWGARTLDGNDNEWRYISVRRLFNYIEESVQKSTFWAVFQPNDENTWVKVKCQISNFLMGLWRDGALAGTTPEASYYVNVGRGITMSDDDINNGNLIVEIGVAAIRPAEFIVLRFSHKVQQ
;
A
#
# COMPACT_ATOMS: atom_id res chain seq x y z
N MET A 1 -13.67 51.31 -15.17
CA MET A 1 -12.83 51.84 -16.24
C MET A 1 -12.31 53.21 -15.77
N ALA A 2 -11.00 53.36 -15.65
CA ALA A 2 -10.41 54.64 -15.35
C ALA A 2 -10.62 55.57 -16.54
N GLN A 3 -11.25 56.72 -16.32
CA GLN A 3 -11.52 57.70 -17.36
C GLN A 3 -10.31 58.59 -17.51
N TYR A 4 -9.46 58.36 -18.54
CA TYR A 4 -8.31 59.23 -18.87
C TYR A 4 -8.78 60.59 -19.30
N LYS A 5 -8.32 61.68 -18.67
CA LYS A 5 -8.77 63.05 -18.89
C LYS A 5 -7.75 63.97 -19.57
N THR A 6 -6.51 63.51 -19.72
CA THR A 6 -5.40 64.29 -20.35
C THR A 6 -4.77 63.43 -21.45
N PRO A 7 -4.33 64.06 -22.57
CA PRO A 7 -3.53 63.38 -23.58
C PRO A 7 -2.21 62.88 -22.96
N GLY A 8 -1.94 61.58 -23.04
CA GLY A 8 -0.71 60.96 -22.48
C GLY A 8 -0.67 59.47 -22.79
N VAL A 9 0.49 58.85 -22.56
CA VAL A 9 0.65 57.39 -22.62
C VAL A 9 0.32 56.83 -21.24
N TYR A 10 -0.69 56.00 -21.16
CA TYR A 10 -1.11 55.32 -19.94
C TYR A 10 -0.72 53.86 -20.04
N VAL A 11 -0.02 53.37 -19.03
CA VAL A 11 0.35 51.96 -18.92
C VAL A 11 -0.66 51.30 -17.97
N GLU A 12 -1.50 50.42 -18.49
CA GLU A 12 -2.31 49.51 -17.69
C GLU A 12 -1.62 48.14 -17.65
N GLU A 13 -1.23 47.72 -16.48
CA GLU A 13 -0.78 46.35 -16.28
C GLU A 13 -2.00 45.44 -16.17
N THR A 14 -2.35 44.79 -17.27
CA THR A 14 -3.30 43.67 -17.24
C THR A 14 -2.51 42.39 -17.10
N SER A 15 -2.61 41.73 -15.94
CA SER A 15 -2.01 40.41 -15.75
C SER A 15 -2.80 39.36 -16.55
N ASN A 16 -2.39 39.12 -17.78
CA ASN A 16 -2.80 37.98 -18.59
C ASN A 16 -1.87 36.78 -18.29
N LEU A 17 -1.69 36.43 -17.01
CA LEU A 17 -0.98 35.23 -16.64
C LEU A 17 -1.80 34.06 -17.14
N ALA A 18 -1.22 33.23 -18.01
CA ALA A 18 -1.79 31.92 -18.32
C ALA A 18 -2.01 31.15 -16.99
N PRO A 19 -3.16 30.47 -16.82
CA PRO A 19 -3.38 29.70 -15.61
C PRO A 19 -2.20 28.73 -15.40
N SER A 20 -1.69 28.65 -14.18
CA SER A 20 -0.63 27.69 -13.84
C SER A 20 -1.19 26.27 -13.77
N VAL A 21 -0.39 25.25 -14.09
CA VAL A 21 -0.74 23.87 -13.77
C VAL A 21 -0.61 23.69 -12.26
N ALA A 22 -1.69 23.31 -11.61
CA ALA A 22 -1.68 22.87 -10.22
C ALA A 22 -1.32 21.39 -10.19
N GLY A 23 -0.25 21.04 -9.46
CA GLY A 23 0.10 19.64 -9.24
C GLY A 23 -0.98 18.92 -8.45
N VAL A 24 -1.35 17.71 -8.88
CA VAL A 24 -2.29 16.84 -8.16
C VAL A 24 -1.59 16.15 -6.98
N ALA A 25 -2.35 15.51 -6.09
CA ALA A 25 -1.77 14.67 -5.06
C ALA A 25 -1.06 13.45 -5.68
N THR A 26 0.08 13.05 -5.11
CA THR A 26 0.89 11.95 -5.68
C THR A 26 0.74 10.64 -4.93
N ALA A 27 0.39 10.69 -3.63
CA ALA A 27 0.40 9.50 -2.77
C ALA A 27 -0.78 9.50 -1.79
N ILE A 28 -1.98 9.25 -2.32
CA ILE A 28 -3.19 8.98 -1.53
C ILE A 28 -3.62 7.53 -1.79
N PRO A 29 -3.30 6.59 -0.87
CA PRO A 29 -3.66 5.20 -1.04
C PRO A 29 -5.13 4.93 -0.72
N ALA A 30 -5.71 3.95 -1.42
CA ALA A 30 -6.94 3.27 -1.05
C ALA A 30 -6.61 1.85 -0.56
N PHE A 31 -7.04 1.53 0.65
CA PHE A 31 -6.91 0.21 1.24
C PHE A 31 -8.26 -0.51 1.22
N ILE A 32 -8.26 -1.70 0.65
CA ILE A 32 -9.46 -2.54 0.49
C ILE A 32 -9.29 -3.78 1.35
N GLY A 33 -10.23 -4.04 2.26
CA GLY A 33 -10.16 -5.20 3.14
C GLY A 33 -11.35 -5.29 4.10
N TYR A 34 -11.30 -6.26 5.00
CA TYR A 34 -12.32 -6.49 6.00
C TYR A 34 -12.06 -5.69 7.27
N THR A 35 -13.12 -5.25 7.94
CA THR A 35 -13.05 -4.39 9.13
C THR A 35 -13.96 -4.92 10.24
N ALA A 36 -13.73 -4.52 11.49
CA ALA A 36 -14.57 -4.96 12.60
C ALA A 36 -15.99 -4.37 12.54
N MET A 37 -16.10 -3.13 12.05
CA MET A 37 -17.36 -2.44 11.81
C MET A 37 -17.38 -1.89 10.39
N THR A 38 -18.56 -1.80 9.79
CA THR A 38 -18.75 -1.26 8.45
C THR A 38 -19.73 -0.10 8.50
N PRO A 39 -19.23 1.15 8.59
CA PRO A 39 -20.11 2.32 8.70
C PRO A 39 -20.87 2.58 7.39
N THR A 40 -20.25 2.31 6.26
CA THR A 40 -20.79 2.45 4.91
C THR A 40 -20.07 1.50 3.96
N ASN A 41 -20.68 1.22 2.82
CA ASN A 41 -20.03 0.47 1.74
C ASN A 41 -19.21 1.39 0.81
N ASP A 42 -19.34 2.71 0.95
CA ASP A 42 -18.60 3.67 0.12
C ASP A 42 -17.18 3.89 0.66
N PRO A 43 -16.22 4.31 -0.19
CA PRO A 43 -14.89 4.66 0.25
C PRO A 43 -14.89 5.80 1.27
N VAL A 44 -14.26 5.61 2.42
CA VAL A 44 -14.19 6.59 3.51
C VAL A 44 -12.79 7.18 3.60
N ARG A 45 -12.69 8.50 3.54
CA ARG A 45 -11.43 9.23 3.71
C ARG A 45 -11.10 9.37 5.19
N ILE A 46 -9.89 8.99 5.57
CA ILE A 46 -9.34 9.12 6.92
C ILE A 46 -7.93 9.75 6.87
N SER A 47 -7.49 10.29 7.98
CA SER A 47 -6.17 10.91 8.12
C SER A 47 -5.38 10.42 9.34
N THR A 48 -6.04 9.72 10.26
CA THR A 48 -5.44 9.25 11.51
C THR A 48 -5.92 7.85 11.88
N MET A 49 -5.11 7.13 12.66
CA MET A 49 -5.49 5.82 13.20
C MET A 49 -6.72 5.91 14.14
N LEU A 50 -6.85 7.01 14.88
CA LEU A 50 -7.99 7.23 15.77
C LEU A 50 -9.31 7.34 14.98
N GLU A 51 -9.31 8.02 13.84
CA GLU A 51 -10.46 8.06 12.93
C GLU A 51 -10.82 6.68 12.42
N TYR A 52 -9.80 5.88 12.05
CA TYR A 52 -10.02 4.50 11.62
C TYR A 52 -10.69 3.67 12.73
N GLU A 53 -10.14 3.65 13.93
CA GLU A 53 -10.69 2.87 15.06
C GLU A 53 -12.11 3.31 15.44
N THR A 54 -12.40 4.60 15.34
CA THR A 54 -13.74 5.15 15.63
C THR A 54 -14.78 4.67 14.60
N LEU A 55 -14.41 4.59 13.32
CA LEU A 55 -15.33 4.27 12.23
C LEU A 55 -15.39 2.76 11.92
N PHE A 56 -14.26 2.08 11.95
CA PHE A 56 -14.11 0.69 11.49
C PHE A 56 -13.84 -0.30 12.61
N GLY A 57 -13.67 0.19 13.85
CA GLY A 57 -13.50 -0.63 15.04
C GLY A 57 -12.05 -1.02 15.33
N PRO A 58 -11.85 -1.76 16.44
CA PRO A 58 -10.54 -2.17 16.92
C PRO A 58 -9.94 -3.31 16.08
N ALA A 59 -8.69 -3.67 16.42
CA ALA A 59 -8.01 -4.84 15.87
C ALA A 59 -8.83 -6.13 16.07
N PRO A 60 -8.77 -7.08 15.13
CA PRO A 60 -9.44 -8.36 15.28
C PRO A 60 -8.85 -9.16 16.45
N VAL A 61 -9.70 -9.77 17.26
CA VAL A 61 -9.27 -10.68 18.33
C VAL A 61 -8.72 -11.96 17.70
N CYS A 62 -7.51 -12.32 18.09
CA CYS A 62 -6.87 -13.56 17.64
C CYS A 62 -7.38 -14.75 18.45
N THR A 63 -8.01 -15.73 17.79
CA THR A 63 -8.44 -17.00 18.39
C THR A 63 -7.66 -18.16 17.78
N VAL A 64 -7.37 -19.17 18.60
CA VAL A 64 -6.64 -20.38 18.18
C VAL A 64 -7.63 -21.48 17.82
N ASP A 65 -7.53 -22.06 16.63
CA ASP A 65 -8.27 -23.26 16.30
C ASP A 65 -7.50 -24.50 16.80
N ALA A 66 -7.95 -25.03 17.94
CA ALA A 66 -7.33 -26.20 18.56
C ALA A 66 -7.58 -27.52 17.81
N ALA A 67 -8.49 -27.55 16.82
CA ALA A 67 -8.82 -28.75 16.07
C ALA A 67 -7.76 -29.13 15.02
N THR A 68 -7.04 -28.16 14.54
CA THR A 68 -5.92 -28.39 13.64
C THR A 68 -4.62 -28.20 14.41
N LYS A 69 -3.78 -29.25 14.47
CA LYS A 69 -2.41 -29.17 15.06
C LYS A 69 -1.54 -28.07 14.43
N ASN A 70 -1.97 -27.49 13.34
CA ASN A 70 -1.44 -26.28 12.72
C ASN A 70 -2.20 -25.10 13.30
N VAL A 71 -1.52 -24.31 14.11
CA VAL A 71 -2.07 -23.12 14.75
C VAL A 71 -2.35 -22.08 13.71
N LEU A 72 -3.52 -22.16 13.15
CA LEU A 72 -4.11 -21.02 12.47
C LEU A 72 -4.87 -20.26 13.54
N LEU A 73 -4.35 -19.10 13.93
CA LEU A 73 -5.14 -18.12 14.63
C LEU A 73 -6.40 -17.89 13.81
N LYS A 74 -7.57 -18.10 14.38
CA LYS A 74 -8.84 -18.12 13.63
C LYS A 74 -9.13 -16.83 12.87
N ASN A 75 -8.56 -15.71 13.31
CA ASN A 75 -8.60 -14.43 12.63
C ASN A 75 -7.23 -14.03 12.05
N LYS A 76 -6.30 -14.97 11.88
CA LYS A 76 -5.03 -14.74 11.20
C LYS A 76 -5.32 -14.37 9.75
N GLY A 77 -4.78 -13.26 9.31
CA GLY A 77 -4.92 -12.80 7.94
C GLY A 77 -5.81 -11.58 7.75
N PHE A 78 -6.70 -11.26 8.70
CA PHE A 78 -7.38 -9.97 8.69
C PHE A 78 -6.49 -8.93 9.36
N VAL A 79 -5.58 -8.37 8.56
CA VAL A 79 -4.51 -7.49 9.03
C VAL A 79 -4.76 -6.02 8.72
N MET A 80 -5.95 -5.65 8.25
CA MET A 80 -6.26 -4.29 7.83
C MET A 80 -5.96 -3.25 8.91
N HIS A 81 -6.37 -3.50 10.17
CA HIS A 81 -6.09 -2.61 11.29
C HIS A 81 -4.58 -2.38 11.49
N ASP A 82 -3.82 -3.48 11.60
CA ASP A 82 -2.37 -3.40 11.82
C ASP A 82 -1.62 -2.88 10.59
N SER A 83 -2.15 -3.15 9.39
CA SER A 83 -1.62 -2.60 8.14
C SER A 83 -1.76 -1.08 8.09
N LEU A 84 -2.89 -0.54 8.50
CA LEU A 84 -3.07 0.91 8.59
C LEU A 84 -2.20 1.54 9.66
N ARG A 85 -2.05 0.90 10.81
CA ARG A 85 -1.10 1.33 11.83
C ARG A 85 0.32 1.37 11.27
N LEU A 86 0.71 0.34 10.51
CA LEU A 86 2.01 0.28 9.86
C LEU A 86 2.16 1.36 8.76
N PHE A 87 1.09 1.68 8.04
CA PHE A 87 1.05 2.80 7.10
C PHE A 87 1.34 4.12 7.77
N PHE A 88 0.65 4.44 8.87
CA PHE A 88 0.87 5.69 9.61
C PHE A 88 2.25 5.75 10.26
N ASP A 89 2.75 4.65 10.83
CA ASP A 89 4.08 4.57 11.45
C ASP A 89 5.22 4.81 10.42
N ASN A 90 4.98 4.54 9.14
CA ASN A 90 5.94 4.75 8.06
C ASN A 90 5.76 6.07 7.30
N GLY A 91 5.02 7.02 7.86
CA GLY A 91 4.84 8.37 7.32
C GLY A 91 3.59 8.54 6.46
N GLY A 92 2.67 7.60 6.55
CA GLY A 92 1.35 7.70 5.93
C GLY A 92 0.56 8.91 6.44
N GLY A 93 -0.24 9.47 5.55
CA GLY A 93 -1.11 10.61 5.81
C GLY A 93 -2.57 10.28 5.48
N VAL A 94 -3.16 11.06 4.60
CA VAL A 94 -4.53 10.83 4.11
C VAL A 94 -4.60 9.53 3.31
N CYS A 95 -5.64 8.73 3.57
CA CYS A 95 -5.94 7.53 2.80
C CYS A 95 -7.45 7.27 2.73
N TYR A 96 -7.86 6.39 1.84
CA TYR A 96 -9.23 5.90 1.72
C TYR A 96 -9.32 4.46 2.18
N ILE A 97 -10.39 4.15 2.90
CA ILE A 97 -10.72 2.79 3.35
C ILE A 97 -11.98 2.33 2.65
N VAL A 98 -11.89 1.18 1.98
CA VAL A 98 -13.03 0.49 1.38
C VAL A 98 -13.26 -0.80 2.15
N SER A 99 -14.28 -0.81 3.00
CA SER A 99 -14.61 -1.98 3.79
C SER A 99 -15.41 -2.99 2.97
N LEU A 100 -14.96 -4.24 2.97
CA LEU A 100 -15.67 -5.37 2.37
C LEU A 100 -16.74 -5.96 3.29
N GLY A 101 -16.92 -5.37 4.46
CA GLY A 101 -17.81 -5.86 5.51
C GLY A 101 -17.07 -6.37 6.74
N ALA A 102 -17.83 -6.91 7.69
CA ALA A 102 -17.27 -7.56 8.87
C ALA A 102 -16.53 -8.86 8.49
N TYR A 103 -15.66 -9.32 9.39
CA TYR A 103 -14.85 -10.51 9.17
C TYR A 103 -15.72 -11.73 8.83
N PRO A 104 -15.56 -12.31 7.62
CA PRO A 104 -16.41 -13.41 7.17
C PRO A 104 -16.07 -14.73 7.89
N SER A 105 -17.09 -15.55 8.10
CA SER A 105 -16.93 -16.94 8.56
C SER A 105 -16.77 -17.95 7.40
N SER A 106 -16.97 -17.51 6.15
CA SER A 106 -16.86 -18.31 4.93
C SER A 106 -15.65 -17.90 4.10
N ALA A 107 -15.34 -18.69 3.07
CA ALA A 107 -14.27 -18.39 2.14
C ALA A 107 -14.46 -17.01 1.48
N VAL A 108 -13.38 -16.29 1.32
CA VAL A 108 -13.33 -14.96 0.69
C VAL A 108 -13.46 -15.10 -0.83
N ALA A 109 -14.27 -14.24 -1.45
CA ALA A 109 -14.54 -14.28 -2.88
C ALA A 109 -14.03 -13.04 -3.61
N ALA A 110 -13.49 -13.23 -4.82
CA ALA A 110 -12.98 -12.14 -5.67
C ALA A 110 -14.02 -11.05 -5.99
N LYS A 111 -15.30 -11.42 -6.07
CA LYS A 111 -16.40 -10.49 -6.42
C LYS A 111 -16.46 -9.27 -5.50
N GLY A 112 -16.26 -9.46 -4.17
CA GLY A 112 -16.28 -8.36 -3.21
C GLY A 112 -15.16 -7.37 -3.46
N TYR A 113 -13.94 -7.87 -3.64
CA TYR A 113 -12.77 -7.03 -3.95
C TYR A 113 -12.93 -6.27 -5.28
N LYS A 114 -13.42 -6.93 -6.34
CA LYS A 114 -13.64 -6.28 -7.63
C LYS A 114 -14.65 -5.15 -7.53
N ALA A 115 -15.78 -5.37 -6.87
CA ALA A 115 -16.78 -4.33 -6.66
C ALA A 115 -16.24 -3.14 -5.85
N ALA A 116 -15.36 -3.39 -4.87
CA ALA A 116 -14.70 -2.34 -4.11
C ALA A 116 -13.66 -1.56 -4.95
N ILE A 117 -12.95 -2.25 -5.85
CA ILE A 117 -12.04 -1.59 -6.80
C ILE A 117 -12.82 -0.71 -7.78
N ASP A 118 -13.96 -1.18 -8.29
CA ASP A 118 -14.83 -0.42 -9.22
C ASP A 118 -15.34 0.88 -8.57
N GLN A 119 -15.60 0.89 -7.26
CA GLN A 119 -16.01 2.12 -6.54
C GLN A 119 -14.94 3.22 -6.58
N LEU A 120 -13.66 2.83 -6.72
CA LEU A 120 -12.55 3.79 -6.81
C LEU A 120 -12.53 4.55 -8.14
N GLU A 121 -13.26 4.11 -9.18
CA GLU A 121 -13.34 4.85 -10.46
C GLU A 121 -13.86 6.28 -10.28
N ALA A 122 -14.76 6.48 -9.31
CA ALA A 122 -15.33 7.78 -9.02
C ALA A 122 -14.44 8.65 -8.11
N MET A 123 -13.29 8.13 -7.65
CA MET A 123 -12.44 8.78 -6.67
C MET A 123 -11.17 9.33 -7.33
N ASP A 124 -11.22 10.56 -7.75
CA ASP A 124 -10.16 11.27 -8.46
C ASP A 124 -8.85 11.49 -7.66
N GLU A 125 -8.91 11.39 -6.33
CA GLU A 125 -7.75 11.63 -5.45
C GLU A 125 -6.90 10.38 -5.22
N VAL A 126 -7.43 9.18 -5.53
CA VAL A 126 -6.76 7.92 -5.25
C VAL A 126 -5.64 7.66 -6.24
N THR A 127 -4.41 7.55 -5.74
CA THR A 127 -3.21 7.32 -6.57
C THR A 127 -2.52 5.98 -6.32
N LEU A 128 -2.83 5.30 -5.21
CA LEU A 128 -2.29 3.98 -4.87
C LEU A 128 -3.44 3.05 -4.47
N VAL A 129 -3.35 1.77 -4.86
CA VAL A 129 -4.35 0.75 -4.49
C VAL A 129 -3.65 -0.43 -3.83
N ALA A 130 -4.14 -0.86 -2.67
CA ALA A 130 -3.62 -2.00 -1.93
C ALA A 130 -4.73 -2.82 -1.27
N CYS A 131 -4.54 -4.15 -1.21
CA CYS A 131 -5.43 -5.09 -0.56
C CYS A 131 -4.67 -5.90 0.51
N PRO A 132 -4.42 -5.36 1.71
CA PRO A 132 -3.52 -5.96 2.70
C PRO A 132 -3.94 -7.36 3.16
N ASP A 133 -5.24 -7.63 3.30
CA ASP A 133 -5.75 -8.91 3.77
C ASP A 133 -5.63 -10.03 2.73
N LEU A 134 -5.67 -9.67 1.45
CA LEU A 134 -5.94 -10.57 0.33
C LEU A 134 -5.11 -11.86 0.33
N VAL A 135 -3.78 -11.73 0.41
CA VAL A 135 -2.86 -12.89 0.32
C VAL A 135 -2.86 -13.78 1.55
N LEU A 136 -3.42 -13.31 2.66
CA LEU A 136 -3.46 -14.03 3.92
C LEU A 136 -4.80 -14.75 4.14
N VAL A 137 -5.89 -14.27 3.53
CA VAL A 137 -7.26 -14.77 3.78
C VAL A 137 -7.91 -15.47 2.59
N ALA A 138 -7.43 -15.22 1.37
CA ALA A 138 -7.99 -15.76 0.15
C ALA A 138 -7.23 -16.99 -0.37
N GLU A 139 -7.92 -17.82 -1.15
CA GLU A 139 -7.29 -18.88 -1.92
C GLU A 139 -6.45 -18.29 -3.07
N ASP A 140 -5.41 -19.01 -3.50
CA ASP A 140 -4.44 -18.50 -4.49
C ASP A 140 -5.09 -18.10 -5.82
N SER A 141 -6.14 -18.81 -6.25
CA SER A 141 -6.92 -18.44 -7.46
C SER A 141 -7.62 -17.09 -7.31
N VAL A 142 -8.19 -16.82 -6.14
CA VAL A 142 -8.86 -15.55 -5.82
C VAL A 142 -7.82 -14.42 -5.71
N VAL A 143 -6.68 -14.68 -5.08
CA VAL A 143 -5.57 -13.72 -4.99
C VAL A 143 -5.14 -13.27 -6.38
N MET A 144 -4.86 -14.21 -7.27
CA MET A 144 -4.42 -13.90 -8.63
C MET A 144 -5.49 -13.14 -9.42
N GLU A 145 -6.75 -13.54 -9.32
CA GLU A 145 -7.86 -12.89 -10.01
C GLU A 145 -8.01 -11.43 -9.56
N VAL A 146 -7.92 -11.15 -8.27
CA VAL A 146 -8.03 -9.79 -7.72
C VAL A 146 -6.80 -8.95 -8.09
N GLN A 147 -5.58 -9.50 -7.98
CA GLN A 147 -4.36 -8.77 -8.31
C GLN A 147 -4.28 -8.42 -9.80
N GLN A 148 -4.70 -9.32 -10.70
CA GLN A 148 -4.85 -9.01 -12.13
C GLN A 148 -5.87 -7.89 -12.35
N TYR A 149 -6.97 -7.91 -11.60
CA TYR A 149 -8.00 -6.88 -11.69
C TYR A 149 -7.49 -5.52 -11.20
N MET A 150 -6.70 -5.47 -10.11
CA MET A 150 -6.04 -4.25 -9.65
C MET A 150 -5.12 -3.65 -10.71
N LEU A 151 -4.29 -4.48 -11.36
CA LEU A 151 -3.40 -4.03 -12.45
C LEU A 151 -4.17 -3.49 -13.63
N LYS A 152 -5.24 -4.20 -14.04
CA LYS A 152 -6.12 -3.74 -15.12
C LYS A 152 -6.76 -2.40 -14.78
N HIS A 153 -7.36 -2.28 -13.61
CA HIS A 153 -7.98 -1.04 -13.13
C HIS A 153 -6.99 0.14 -13.16
N CYS A 154 -5.78 -0.04 -12.62
CA CYS A 154 -4.75 0.99 -12.64
C CYS A 154 -4.30 1.37 -14.06
N SER A 155 -4.21 0.38 -14.96
CA SER A 155 -3.87 0.59 -16.37
C SER A 155 -4.98 1.33 -17.14
N ASP A 156 -6.25 1.06 -16.82
CA ASP A 156 -7.39 1.72 -17.45
C ASP A 156 -7.52 3.17 -16.99
N MET A 157 -7.34 3.42 -15.68
CA MET A 157 -7.41 4.77 -15.07
C MET A 157 -6.19 5.65 -15.39
N LYS A 158 -4.98 5.08 -15.48
CA LYS A 158 -3.70 5.75 -15.80
C LYS A 158 -3.19 6.77 -14.76
N ASP A 159 -3.93 7.02 -13.70
CA ASP A 159 -3.62 7.98 -12.63
C ASP A 159 -3.14 7.32 -11.34
N ARG A 160 -3.28 5.99 -11.22
CA ARG A 160 -3.02 5.23 -10.01
C ARG A 160 -2.08 4.05 -10.22
N PHE A 161 -1.59 3.48 -9.12
CA PHE A 161 -0.58 2.43 -9.11
C PHE A 161 -0.90 1.34 -8.08
N ALA A 162 -0.82 0.07 -8.46
CA ALA A 162 -1.13 -1.07 -7.60
C ALA A 162 0.08 -1.51 -6.77
N LEU A 163 -0.11 -1.71 -5.47
CA LEU A 163 0.84 -2.32 -4.55
C LEU A 163 0.39 -3.76 -4.26
N LEU A 164 1.18 -4.72 -4.69
CA LEU A 164 0.85 -6.14 -4.60
C LEU A 164 1.74 -6.84 -3.59
N ASP A 165 1.13 -7.73 -2.82
CA ASP A 165 1.81 -8.58 -1.85
C ASP A 165 1.94 -10.00 -2.41
N ILE A 166 3.01 -10.70 -2.04
CA ILE A 166 3.27 -12.08 -2.43
C ILE A 166 3.30 -12.95 -1.19
N LYS A 167 2.57 -14.05 -1.23
CA LYS A 167 2.57 -15.07 -0.18
C LYS A 167 3.93 -15.76 -0.09
N ASP A 168 4.34 -16.12 1.12
CA ASP A 168 5.61 -16.78 1.32
C ASP A 168 5.71 -18.09 0.50
N ASN A 169 6.87 -18.26 -0.14
CA ASN A 169 7.22 -19.38 -1.03
C ASN A 169 6.42 -19.47 -2.35
N GLU A 170 5.56 -18.49 -2.67
CA GLU A 170 4.70 -18.49 -3.87
C GLU A 170 5.21 -17.58 -5.00
N VAL A 171 6.48 -17.16 -4.97
CA VAL A 171 7.08 -16.26 -5.99
C VAL A 171 6.94 -16.81 -7.42
N ALA A 172 7.24 -18.09 -7.63
CA ALA A 172 7.14 -18.72 -8.94
C ALA A 172 5.69 -18.81 -9.43
N ALA A 173 4.76 -19.21 -8.55
CA ALA A 173 3.34 -19.27 -8.86
C ALA A 173 2.78 -17.87 -9.17
N PHE A 174 3.18 -16.86 -8.40
CA PHE A 174 2.81 -15.46 -8.66
C PHE A 174 3.25 -15.01 -10.07
N ARG A 175 4.52 -15.20 -10.43
CA ARG A 175 5.04 -14.84 -11.76
C ARG A 175 4.31 -15.52 -12.90
N ASN A 176 3.99 -16.80 -12.73
CA ASN A 176 3.29 -17.58 -13.75
C ASN A 176 1.83 -17.14 -13.94
N ASN A 177 1.18 -16.73 -12.87
CA ASN A 177 -0.27 -16.53 -12.86
C ASN A 177 -0.70 -15.06 -12.93
N ILE A 178 0.16 -14.07 -12.62
CA ILE A 178 -0.22 -12.64 -12.62
C ILE A 178 -0.58 -12.08 -14.00
N GLY A 179 -0.33 -12.80 -15.08
CA GLY A 179 -0.63 -12.36 -16.44
C GLY A 179 0.45 -11.43 -17.03
N ILE A 180 0.06 -10.69 -18.06
CA ILE A 180 0.95 -9.79 -18.83
C ILE A 180 0.39 -8.37 -18.98
N ASN A 181 -0.84 -8.11 -18.54
CA ASN A 181 -1.49 -6.82 -18.75
C ASN A 181 -1.26 -5.87 -17.56
N GLY A 182 -0.97 -4.62 -17.85
CA GLY A 182 -0.83 -3.57 -16.84
C GLY A 182 0.34 -3.73 -15.86
N LEU A 183 1.36 -4.53 -16.21
CA LEU A 183 2.50 -4.82 -15.33
C LEU A 183 3.28 -3.56 -14.92
N ASN A 184 3.33 -2.56 -15.77
CA ASN A 184 3.95 -1.27 -15.53
C ASN A 184 3.14 -0.36 -14.57
N TYR A 185 1.88 -0.71 -14.27
CA TYR A 185 1.02 -0.01 -13.31
C TYR A 185 0.97 -0.66 -11.93
N GLY A 186 1.89 -1.57 -11.64
CA GLY A 186 1.98 -2.20 -10.33
C GLY A 186 3.39 -2.62 -9.95
N ALA A 187 3.60 -2.80 -8.66
CA ALA A 187 4.81 -3.35 -8.08
C ALA A 187 4.47 -4.41 -7.04
N ALA A 188 5.22 -5.51 -7.03
CA ALA A 188 5.08 -6.57 -6.06
C ALA A 188 6.22 -6.54 -5.05
N TYR A 189 5.90 -6.85 -3.79
CA TYR A 189 6.84 -6.85 -2.67
C TYR A 189 6.87 -8.19 -1.95
N TYR A 190 8.07 -8.57 -1.54
CA TYR A 190 8.35 -9.85 -0.90
C TYR A 190 9.57 -9.74 0.02
N PRO A 191 9.62 -10.42 1.16
CA PRO A 191 8.64 -11.31 1.77
C PRO A 191 7.63 -10.58 2.65
N LEU A 192 6.75 -11.33 3.34
CA LEU A 192 5.90 -10.82 4.39
C LEU A 192 6.73 -10.29 5.57
N LEU A 193 6.14 -9.40 6.34
CA LEU A 193 6.80 -8.72 7.47
C LEU A 193 6.33 -9.32 8.80
N LYS A 194 7.17 -9.20 9.83
CA LYS A 194 6.78 -9.41 11.22
C LYS A 194 6.77 -8.06 11.94
N SER A 195 5.58 -7.62 12.33
CA SER A 195 5.39 -6.34 13.01
C SER A 195 5.80 -6.40 14.48
N THR A 196 5.97 -5.22 15.09
CA THR A 196 6.15 -5.08 16.54
C THR A 196 4.83 -5.15 17.31
N TYR A 197 3.70 -5.21 16.60
CA TYR A 197 2.38 -5.22 17.21
C TYR A 197 2.09 -6.59 17.81
N GLN A 198 1.74 -6.57 19.09
CA GLN A 198 1.40 -7.80 19.82
C GLN A 198 -0.10 -8.02 19.74
N ALA A 199 -0.50 -9.15 19.19
CA ALA A 199 -1.89 -9.57 19.20
C ALA A 199 -2.33 -9.96 20.63
N GLU A 200 -3.53 -9.55 21.01
CA GLU A 200 -4.17 -10.05 22.22
C GLU A 200 -4.67 -11.47 21.96
N ILE A 201 -4.20 -12.42 22.77
CA ILE A 201 -4.57 -13.83 22.69
C ILE A 201 -5.16 -14.24 24.04
N ASP A 202 -6.36 -14.76 23.99
CA ASP A 202 -7.07 -15.19 25.21
C ASP A 202 -6.33 -16.35 25.90
N PHE A 203 -6.38 -16.34 27.25
CA PHE A 203 -5.81 -17.41 28.07
C PHE A 203 -6.30 -18.81 27.64
N LYS A 204 -7.62 -18.94 27.36
CA LYS A 204 -8.23 -20.20 26.89
C LYS A 204 -7.58 -20.74 25.63
N ASP A 205 -7.21 -19.86 24.70
CA ASP A 205 -6.64 -20.24 23.40
C ASP A 205 -5.18 -20.69 23.56
N VAL A 206 -4.41 -20.03 24.43
CA VAL A 206 -3.05 -20.47 24.78
C VAL A 206 -3.07 -21.86 25.42
N ILE A 207 -3.99 -22.10 26.37
CA ILE A 207 -4.12 -23.42 27.02
C ILE A 207 -4.55 -24.50 26.02
N ALA A 208 -5.49 -24.19 25.12
CA ALA A 208 -5.90 -25.11 24.06
C ALA A 208 -4.73 -25.47 23.13
N TYR A 209 -3.89 -24.46 22.82
CA TYR A 209 -2.69 -24.67 22.01
C TYR A 209 -1.62 -25.51 22.73
N MET A 210 -1.36 -25.23 23.99
CA MET A 210 -0.45 -26.03 24.82
C MET A 210 -0.87 -27.51 24.85
N LYS A 211 -2.18 -27.74 25.04
CA LYS A 211 -2.75 -29.08 25.03
C LYS A 211 -2.59 -29.79 23.69
N ALA A 212 -2.86 -29.08 22.58
CA ALA A 212 -2.72 -29.63 21.23
C ALA A 212 -1.24 -30.01 20.92
N ASN A 213 -0.28 -29.33 21.56
CA ASN A 213 1.15 -29.62 21.48
C ASN A 213 1.65 -30.65 22.50
N GLY A 214 0.76 -31.30 23.21
CA GLY A 214 1.09 -32.43 24.10
C GLY A 214 1.58 -32.02 25.50
N VAL A 215 1.36 -30.79 25.93
CA VAL A 215 1.65 -30.37 27.32
C VAL A 215 0.64 -31.01 28.25
N ASN A 216 1.12 -31.71 29.29
CA ASN A 216 0.29 -32.38 30.28
C ASN A 216 0.09 -31.52 31.54
N GLY A 217 -0.88 -31.89 32.38
CA GLY A 217 -1.13 -31.20 33.65
C GLY A 217 -1.98 -29.91 33.55
N LEU A 218 -2.65 -29.69 32.42
CA LEU A 218 -3.43 -28.48 32.15
C LEU A 218 -4.88 -28.54 32.70
N ALA A 219 -5.29 -29.60 33.40
CA ALA A 219 -6.68 -29.80 33.79
C ALA A 219 -7.29 -28.64 34.65
N GLU A 220 -6.51 -28.04 35.52
CA GLU A 220 -6.95 -26.87 36.30
C GLU A 220 -7.02 -25.60 35.44
N ALA A 221 -6.05 -25.40 34.56
CA ALA A 221 -6.05 -24.29 33.62
C ALA A 221 -7.20 -24.37 32.62
N GLU A 222 -7.53 -25.58 32.12
CA GLU A 222 -8.69 -25.81 31.26
C GLU A 222 -10.02 -25.49 31.98
N LYS A 223 -10.17 -25.90 33.23
CA LYS A 223 -11.34 -25.51 34.02
C LYS A 223 -11.45 -24.03 34.21
N LEU A 224 -10.34 -23.35 34.53
CA LEU A 224 -10.30 -21.91 34.67
C LEU A 224 -10.60 -21.18 33.34
N ALA A 225 -10.16 -21.74 32.23
CA ALA A 225 -10.41 -21.21 30.88
C ALA A 225 -11.91 -21.21 30.50
N THR A 226 -12.74 -22.06 31.15
CA THR A 226 -14.21 -21.99 30.97
C THR A 226 -14.86 -20.79 31.62
N GLY A 227 -14.17 -20.10 32.54
CA GLY A 227 -14.73 -18.99 33.32
C GLY A 227 -15.73 -19.41 34.40
N LYS A 228 -15.87 -20.73 34.62
CA LYS A 228 -16.88 -21.29 35.53
C LYS A 228 -16.24 -22.15 36.62
N TYR A 229 -16.93 -22.26 37.77
CA TYR A 229 -16.55 -23.15 38.84
C TYR A 229 -17.78 -23.81 39.44
N GLU A 230 -17.56 -25.02 39.98
CA GLU A 230 -18.61 -25.76 40.70
C GLU A 230 -18.76 -25.27 42.14
N LYS A 231 -19.94 -24.74 42.50
CA LYS A 231 -20.30 -24.42 43.89
C LYS A 231 -21.29 -25.45 44.39
N GLN A 232 -21.03 -25.95 45.62
CA GLN A 232 -22.00 -26.78 46.30
C GLN A 232 -23.09 -25.87 46.87
N VAL A 233 -24.34 -26.07 46.45
CA VAL A 233 -25.52 -25.35 46.93
C VAL A 233 -26.44 -26.39 47.64
N GLU A 234 -26.97 -26.04 48.80
CA GLU A 234 -27.97 -26.86 49.45
C GLU A 234 -29.27 -26.81 48.65
N GLY A 235 -29.67 -27.96 48.11
CA GLY A 235 -30.95 -28.11 47.42
C GLY A 235 -32.10 -28.23 48.41
N ALA A 236 -33.35 -28.15 47.95
CA ALA A 236 -34.57 -28.15 48.73
C ALA A 236 -34.75 -29.41 49.62
N ASP A 237 -34.02 -30.50 49.37
CA ASP A 237 -34.07 -31.77 50.08
C ASP A 237 -32.83 -32.06 50.94
N ASN A 238 -32.10 -31.04 51.42
CA ASN A 238 -30.84 -31.17 52.16
C ASN A 238 -29.75 -32.02 51.40
N LYS A 239 -29.89 -32.19 50.08
CA LYS A 239 -28.86 -32.79 49.24
C LYS A 239 -27.98 -31.71 48.68
N LYS A 240 -26.67 -31.89 48.82
CA LYS A 240 -25.68 -31.01 48.21
C LYS A 240 -25.66 -31.19 46.67
N GLU A 241 -26.18 -30.22 45.96
CA GLU A 241 -26.13 -30.20 44.50
C GLU A 241 -24.95 -29.30 44.03
N LYS A 242 -24.24 -29.78 42.98
CA LYS A 242 -23.18 -28.99 42.34
C LYS A 242 -23.83 -28.08 41.30
N LYS A 243 -23.71 -26.80 41.48
CA LYS A 243 -24.16 -25.78 40.52
C LYS A 243 -22.96 -25.10 39.88
N GLU A 244 -22.94 -25.01 38.56
CA GLU A 244 -21.95 -24.18 37.86
C GLU A 244 -22.27 -22.71 38.11
N VAL A 245 -21.24 -21.94 38.49
CA VAL A 245 -21.30 -20.51 38.77
C VAL A 245 -20.18 -19.85 37.98
N GLU A 246 -20.44 -18.72 37.36
CA GLU A 246 -19.43 -17.93 36.65
C GLU A 246 -18.60 -17.11 37.65
N TYR A 247 -17.30 -16.99 37.40
CA TYR A 247 -16.43 -16.07 38.13
C TYR A 247 -16.80 -14.62 37.78
N SER A 248 -16.65 -13.72 38.72
CA SER A 248 -16.60 -12.29 38.38
C SER A 248 -15.37 -11.99 37.53
N ALA A 249 -15.40 -10.94 36.69
CA ALA A 249 -14.31 -10.57 35.84
C ALA A 249 -12.99 -10.35 36.63
N GLU A 250 -13.07 -9.73 37.81
CA GLU A 250 -11.90 -9.49 38.65
C GLU A 250 -11.34 -10.77 39.28
N GLU A 251 -12.21 -11.66 39.77
CA GLU A 251 -11.78 -12.97 40.32
C GLU A 251 -11.13 -13.84 39.23
N LEU A 252 -11.73 -13.86 38.04
CA LEU A 252 -11.20 -14.61 36.91
C LEU A 252 -9.81 -14.08 36.50
N ALA A 253 -9.66 -12.77 36.37
CA ALA A 253 -8.39 -12.15 36.02
C ALA A 253 -7.28 -12.44 37.05
N PHE A 254 -7.62 -12.38 38.35
CA PHE A 254 -6.69 -12.72 39.43
C PHE A 254 -6.25 -14.19 39.39
N LYS A 255 -7.21 -15.12 39.20
CA LYS A 255 -6.92 -16.55 39.10
C LYS A 255 -6.10 -16.90 37.86
N ILE A 256 -6.41 -16.29 36.69
CA ILE A 256 -5.64 -16.43 35.46
C ILE A 256 -4.20 -15.96 35.68
N LYS A 257 -3.99 -14.81 36.31
CA LYS A 257 -2.65 -14.31 36.62
C LYS A 257 -1.84 -15.29 37.48
N ASN A 258 -2.44 -15.87 38.50
CA ASN A 258 -1.78 -16.86 39.35
C ASN A 258 -1.50 -18.18 38.61
N MET A 259 -2.43 -18.62 37.75
CA MET A 259 -2.26 -19.81 36.93
C MET A 259 -1.13 -19.66 35.92
N LYS A 260 -1.03 -18.52 35.25
CA LYS A 260 0.08 -18.20 34.33
C LYS A 260 1.44 -18.34 35.01
N ALA A 261 1.56 -17.88 36.25
CA ALA A 261 2.80 -17.99 37.04
C ALA A 261 3.17 -19.45 37.42
N GLN A 262 2.19 -20.35 37.44
CA GLN A 262 2.37 -21.76 37.76
C GLN A 262 2.68 -22.63 36.53
N LEU A 263 2.51 -22.08 35.31
CA LEU A 263 2.74 -22.77 34.04
C LEU A 263 4.05 -22.26 33.41
N PRO A 264 5.20 -22.95 33.62
CA PRO A 264 6.51 -22.43 33.19
C PRO A 264 6.64 -22.31 31.67
N GLU A 265 5.86 -23.05 30.91
CA GLU A 265 5.88 -23.01 29.44
C GLU A 265 4.89 -22.02 28.84
N TYR A 266 3.99 -21.44 29.63
CA TYR A 266 2.93 -20.56 29.14
C TYR A 266 3.46 -19.40 28.30
N ASP A 267 4.44 -18.67 28.81
CA ASP A 267 5.00 -17.52 28.11
C ASP A 267 5.73 -17.92 26.81
N THR A 268 6.32 -19.12 26.76
CA THR A 268 6.95 -19.66 25.55
C THR A 268 5.92 -19.93 24.46
N TYR A 269 4.80 -20.52 24.81
CA TYR A 269 3.72 -20.80 23.87
C TYR A 269 2.99 -19.52 23.46
N LEU A 270 2.76 -18.58 24.38
CA LEU A 270 2.22 -17.26 24.07
C LEU A 270 3.12 -16.51 23.08
N ALA A 271 4.44 -16.49 23.33
CA ALA A 271 5.38 -15.84 22.43
C ALA A 271 5.39 -16.44 21.02
N LYS A 272 5.25 -17.78 20.89
CA LYS A 272 5.10 -18.44 19.58
C LYS A 272 3.84 -18.00 18.85
N LEU A 273 2.71 -17.95 19.56
CA LEU A 273 1.44 -17.50 18.99
C LEU A 273 1.49 -16.02 18.57
N GLN A 274 2.12 -15.19 19.38
CA GLN A 274 2.30 -13.76 19.07
C GLN A 274 3.24 -13.56 17.87
N ASP A 275 4.32 -14.35 17.75
CA ASP A 275 5.21 -14.30 16.58
C ASP A 275 4.47 -14.68 15.29
N GLU A 276 3.62 -15.71 15.34
CA GLU A 276 2.78 -16.09 14.22
C GLU A 276 1.72 -15.03 13.89
N ALA A 277 1.09 -14.42 14.90
CA ALA A 277 0.10 -13.38 14.74
C ALA A 277 0.69 -12.05 14.25
N SER A 278 2.00 -11.83 14.42
CA SER A 278 2.69 -10.62 14.00
C SER A 278 2.93 -10.52 12.49
N VAL A 279 2.65 -11.59 11.73
CA VAL A 279 2.85 -11.62 10.28
C VAL A 279 1.86 -10.70 9.58
N ILE A 280 2.39 -9.78 8.76
CA ILE A 280 1.63 -8.76 8.06
C ILE A 280 2.17 -8.57 6.64
N THR A 281 1.33 -8.09 5.74
CA THR A 281 1.71 -7.77 4.36
C THR A 281 2.48 -6.46 4.26
N PRO A 282 3.44 -6.34 3.32
CA PRO A 282 4.25 -5.14 3.18
C PRO A 282 3.57 -3.94 2.50
N SER A 283 2.51 -4.14 1.71
CA SER A 283 1.90 -3.10 0.87
C SER A 283 1.56 -1.80 1.61
N ALA A 284 1.04 -1.89 2.84
CA ALA A 284 0.70 -0.71 3.63
C ALA A 284 1.92 0.05 4.14
N ALA A 285 2.97 -0.66 4.60
CA ALA A 285 4.24 -0.04 4.96
C ALA A 285 4.91 0.67 3.77
N ILE A 286 4.85 0.03 2.61
CA ILE A 286 5.35 0.58 1.35
C ILE A 286 4.57 1.82 0.94
N ALA A 287 3.24 1.81 1.06
CA ALA A 287 2.42 2.99 0.81
C ALA A 287 2.82 4.15 1.73
N GLY A 288 3.05 3.90 3.03
CA GLY A 288 3.56 4.90 3.97
C GLY A 288 4.93 5.46 3.57
N ALA A 289 5.87 4.59 3.22
CA ALA A 289 7.20 4.98 2.75
C ALA A 289 7.15 5.80 1.43
N ILE A 290 6.20 5.49 0.54
CA ILE A 290 5.95 6.27 -0.68
C ILE A 290 5.44 7.67 -0.31
N VAL A 291 4.45 7.77 0.59
CA VAL A 291 3.92 9.07 1.07
C VAL A 291 5.05 9.93 1.66
N ALA A 292 5.86 9.34 2.54
CA ALA A 292 7.00 10.04 3.15
C ALA A 292 8.03 10.49 2.11
N THR A 293 8.34 9.66 1.12
CA THR A 293 9.30 9.97 0.05
C THR A 293 8.79 11.11 -0.82
N ASP A 294 7.55 11.04 -1.24
CA ASP A 294 6.92 12.08 -2.07
C ASP A 294 6.86 13.42 -1.35
N ALA A 295 6.53 13.42 -0.05
CA ALA A 295 6.47 14.63 0.76
C ALA A 295 7.85 15.28 1.00
N ASN A 296 8.91 14.48 1.13
CA ASN A 296 10.24 14.97 1.45
C ASN A 296 11.06 15.39 0.21
N VAL A 297 10.88 14.68 -0.91
CA VAL A 297 11.69 14.86 -2.12
C VAL A 297 10.82 15.08 -3.35
N GLY A 298 9.82 14.24 -3.56
CA GLY A 298 8.94 14.26 -4.72
C GLY A 298 8.71 12.87 -5.33
N VAL A 299 7.68 12.76 -6.18
CA VAL A 299 7.24 11.52 -6.82
C VAL A 299 8.31 10.85 -7.70
N TRP A 300 9.28 11.61 -8.18
CA TRP A 300 10.41 11.14 -8.99
C TRP A 300 11.49 10.40 -8.20
N GLN A 301 11.46 10.48 -6.87
CA GLN A 301 12.37 9.72 -6.02
C GLN A 301 11.91 8.27 -5.88
N SER A 302 12.85 7.34 -6.07
CA SER A 302 12.53 5.91 -5.87
C SER A 302 12.24 5.61 -4.40
N PRO A 303 11.14 4.92 -4.09
CA PRO A 303 10.79 4.51 -2.72
C PRO A 303 11.59 3.26 -2.30
N ALA A 304 12.91 3.36 -2.30
CA ALA A 304 13.84 2.27 -1.97
C ALA A 304 15.02 2.79 -1.14
N ASN A 305 15.74 1.87 -0.49
CA ASN A 305 16.76 2.16 0.50
C ASN A 305 16.20 2.94 1.71
N ILE A 306 14.97 2.63 2.08
CA ILE A 306 14.23 3.24 3.19
C ILE A 306 14.03 2.18 4.26
N SER A 307 14.30 2.54 5.52
CA SER A 307 14.05 1.67 6.67
C SER A 307 12.56 1.70 7.04
N LEU A 308 12.01 0.51 7.28
CA LEU A 308 10.63 0.37 7.73
C LEU A 308 10.55 0.47 9.26
N ALA A 309 9.69 1.37 9.74
CA ALA A 309 9.35 1.49 11.16
C ALA A 309 8.35 0.40 11.58
N SER A 310 8.33 0.07 12.87
CA SER A 310 7.42 -0.91 13.49
C SER A 310 7.49 -2.31 12.89
N VAL A 311 8.59 -2.65 12.19
CA VAL A 311 8.88 -3.98 11.64
C VAL A 311 10.04 -4.59 12.39
N LEU A 312 9.81 -5.75 13.03
CA LEU A 312 10.79 -6.46 13.83
C LEU A 312 11.68 -7.37 12.99
N ASN A 313 11.09 -8.07 12.03
CA ASN A 313 11.78 -9.01 11.17
C ASN A 313 11.01 -9.21 9.86
N VAL A 314 11.60 -9.96 8.95
CA VAL A 314 10.94 -10.50 7.74
C VAL A 314 10.67 -11.98 7.95
N THR A 315 9.65 -12.52 7.27
CA THR A 315 9.31 -13.95 7.37
C THR A 315 10.38 -14.83 6.74
N LYS A 316 11.06 -14.32 5.70
CA LYS A 316 12.16 -15.00 5.02
C LYS A 316 13.34 -14.05 4.81
N ASN A 317 14.54 -14.45 5.25
CA ASN A 317 15.76 -13.71 4.96
C ASN A 317 16.21 -14.00 3.52
N ILE A 318 16.31 -12.96 2.70
CA ILE A 318 16.72 -13.04 1.28
C ILE A 318 18.22 -12.78 1.20
N ASN A 319 18.96 -13.69 0.58
CA ASN A 319 20.37 -13.52 0.26
C ASN A 319 20.58 -12.81 -1.10
N ASN A 320 21.84 -12.56 -1.50
CA ASN A 320 22.12 -11.83 -2.74
C ASN A 320 21.70 -12.60 -3.99
N ASN A 321 21.90 -13.92 -4.02
CA ASN A 321 21.54 -14.75 -5.17
C ASN A 321 20.01 -14.80 -5.33
N GLU A 322 19.27 -15.01 -4.23
CA GLU A 322 17.81 -14.98 -4.25
C GLU A 322 17.28 -13.61 -4.69
N GLN A 323 17.94 -12.53 -4.30
CA GLN A 323 17.54 -11.19 -4.75
C GLN A 323 17.83 -10.95 -6.22
N GLU A 324 18.92 -11.49 -6.77
CA GLU A 324 19.22 -11.42 -8.19
C GLU A 324 18.06 -12.01 -9.00
N ASP A 325 17.59 -13.20 -8.62
CA ASP A 325 16.45 -13.87 -9.23
C ASP A 325 15.12 -13.10 -9.04
N LEU A 326 14.94 -12.39 -7.93
CA LEU A 326 13.77 -11.55 -7.71
C LEU A 326 13.79 -10.29 -8.56
N ASN A 327 14.96 -9.66 -8.69
CA ASN A 327 15.12 -8.38 -9.37
C ASN A 327 15.11 -8.55 -10.89
N ILE A 328 15.74 -9.61 -11.41
CA ILE A 328 15.85 -9.88 -12.85
C ILE A 328 15.27 -11.26 -13.13
N ASP A 329 14.07 -11.28 -13.72
CA ASP A 329 13.44 -12.52 -14.17
C ASP A 329 13.73 -12.73 -15.65
N VAL A 330 14.59 -13.70 -15.94
CA VAL A 330 15.01 -14.03 -17.33
C VAL A 330 13.87 -14.65 -18.13
N ASN A 331 12.93 -15.34 -17.47
CA ASN A 331 11.90 -16.12 -18.14
C ASN A 331 10.63 -15.30 -18.43
N ALA A 332 10.08 -14.67 -17.42
CA ALA A 332 8.79 -13.96 -17.52
C ALA A 332 8.94 -12.43 -17.52
N GLY A 333 10.14 -11.91 -17.25
CA GLY A 333 10.42 -10.48 -17.23
C GLY A 333 9.81 -9.71 -16.06
N LYS A 334 9.31 -10.42 -15.03
CA LYS A 334 8.55 -9.83 -13.92
C LYS A 334 9.43 -9.62 -12.70
N SER A 335 9.77 -8.36 -12.41
CA SER A 335 10.57 -8.00 -11.23
C SER A 335 9.73 -7.97 -9.95
N ILE A 336 10.35 -8.40 -8.85
CA ILE A 336 9.76 -8.40 -7.50
C ILE A 336 10.70 -7.64 -6.58
N ASN A 337 10.16 -6.68 -5.83
CA ASN A 337 10.94 -5.84 -4.93
C ASN A 337 11.18 -6.58 -3.62
N ALA A 338 12.46 -6.79 -3.28
CA ALA A 338 12.84 -7.45 -2.06
C ALA A 338 12.81 -6.50 -0.86
N ILE A 339 12.37 -7.00 0.30
CA ILE A 339 12.53 -6.35 1.59
C ILE A 339 13.55 -7.17 2.37
N ARG A 340 14.64 -6.53 2.81
CA ARG A 340 15.79 -7.23 3.38
C ARG A 340 16.24 -6.62 4.70
N LYS A 341 16.75 -7.49 5.56
CA LYS A 341 17.41 -7.10 6.80
C LYS A 341 18.91 -6.89 6.56
N PHE A 342 19.41 -5.70 6.91
CA PHE A 342 20.81 -5.35 6.84
C PHE A 342 21.38 -5.11 8.22
N ALA A 343 22.58 -5.64 8.49
CA ALA A 343 23.27 -5.43 9.75
C ALA A 343 23.55 -3.92 9.98
N GLY A 344 23.12 -3.40 11.11
CA GLY A 344 23.31 -2.00 11.47
C GLY A 344 22.39 -0.99 10.76
N LYS A 345 21.54 -1.42 9.81
CA LYS A 345 20.61 -0.53 9.08
C LYS A 345 19.14 -0.88 9.26
N GLY A 346 18.84 -2.06 9.83
CA GLY A 346 17.46 -2.53 10.01
C GLY A 346 16.89 -3.23 8.77
N ILE A 347 15.59 -3.14 8.61
CA ILE A 347 14.84 -3.75 7.51
C ILE A 347 14.56 -2.67 6.47
N LEU A 348 15.09 -2.87 5.26
CA LEU A 348 15.03 -1.90 4.18
C LEU A 348 14.19 -2.41 3.01
N ILE A 349 13.46 -1.50 2.38
CA ILE A 349 12.93 -1.69 1.04
C ILE A 349 14.13 -1.69 0.08
N TRP A 350 14.37 -2.81 -0.62
CA TRP A 350 15.56 -2.99 -1.43
C TRP A 350 15.24 -3.33 -2.88
N GLY A 351 14.28 -2.60 -3.45
CA GLY A 351 13.85 -2.67 -4.83
C GLY A 351 12.92 -1.52 -5.18
N ALA A 352 12.96 -1.08 -6.44
CA ALA A 352 12.18 0.06 -6.94
C ALA A 352 11.65 -0.19 -8.37
N ARG A 353 11.44 -1.46 -8.74
CA ARG A 353 10.96 -1.84 -10.07
C ARG A 353 9.46 -2.07 -10.08
N THR A 354 8.85 -1.74 -11.20
CA THR A 354 7.50 -2.21 -11.55
C THR A 354 7.53 -3.72 -11.82
N LEU A 355 6.39 -4.33 -11.96
CA LEU A 355 6.33 -5.72 -12.41
C LEU A 355 6.89 -5.92 -13.83
N ASP A 356 6.86 -4.88 -14.68
CA ASP A 356 7.47 -4.89 -16.01
C ASP A 356 8.98 -4.58 -15.93
N GLY A 357 9.70 -5.45 -15.25
CA GLY A 357 11.10 -5.25 -14.90
C GLY A 357 12.09 -5.31 -16.06
N ASN A 358 11.68 -5.85 -17.22
CA ASN A 358 12.52 -5.93 -18.43
C ASN A 358 12.26 -4.79 -19.41
N ASP A 359 11.21 -4.00 -19.22
CA ASP A 359 10.93 -2.82 -20.02
C ASP A 359 11.99 -1.73 -19.76
N ASN A 360 12.52 -1.13 -20.82
CA ASN A 360 13.48 -0.04 -20.68
C ASN A 360 12.83 1.30 -20.35
N GLU A 361 11.56 1.46 -20.63
CA GLU A 361 10.82 2.72 -20.42
C GLU A 361 10.16 2.74 -19.02
N TRP A 362 9.41 1.69 -18.68
CA TRP A 362 8.55 1.65 -17.50
C TRP A 362 9.07 0.78 -16.35
N ARG A 363 10.33 0.38 -16.40
CA ARG A 363 10.97 -0.47 -15.39
C ARG A 363 10.83 0.04 -13.96
N TYR A 364 10.88 1.35 -13.74
CA TYR A 364 10.98 1.96 -12.42
C TYR A 364 9.67 2.57 -11.93
N ILE A 365 9.34 2.30 -10.66
CA ILE A 365 8.13 2.82 -9.97
C ILE A 365 8.09 4.35 -10.03
N SER A 366 9.23 5.01 -9.74
CA SER A 366 9.32 6.47 -9.74
C SER A 366 9.05 7.07 -11.12
N VAL A 367 9.49 6.42 -12.20
CA VAL A 367 9.24 6.87 -13.56
C VAL A 367 7.75 6.77 -13.89
N ARG A 368 7.13 5.60 -13.66
CA ARG A 368 5.69 5.43 -13.94
C ARG A 368 4.82 6.40 -13.14
N ARG A 369 5.11 6.55 -11.85
CA ARG A 369 4.35 7.47 -10.99
C ARG A 369 4.56 8.95 -11.35
N LEU A 370 5.77 9.33 -11.78
CA LEU A 370 6.02 10.67 -12.29
C LEU A 370 5.18 10.96 -13.54
N PHE A 371 5.08 10.00 -14.47
CA PHE A 371 4.26 10.18 -15.65
C PHE A 371 2.77 10.25 -15.30
N ASN A 372 2.26 9.40 -14.41
CA ASN A 372 0.89 9.49 -13.91
C ASN A 372 0.61 10.91 -13.36
N TYR A 373 1.52 11.41 -12.53
CA TYR A 373 1.41 12.76 -11.94
C TYR A 373 1.39 13.86 -12.99
N ILE A 374 2.28 13.80 -14.00
CA ILE A 374 2.33 14.79 -15.09
C ILE A 374 1.07 14.71 -15.93
N GLU A 375 0.68 13.52 -16.37
CA GLU A 375 -0.49 13.25 -17.21
C GLU A 375 -1.75 13.81 -16.56
N GLU A 376 -2.00 13.47 -15.30
CA GLU A 376 -3.18 13.90 -14.55
C GLU A 376 -3.16 15.42 -14.24
N SER A 377 -2.01 15.96 -13.82
CA SER A 377 -1.88 17.39 -13.54
C SER A 377 -2.14 18.24 -14.78
N VAL A 378 -1.60 17.84 -15.92
CA VAL A 378 -1.83 18.52 -17.20
C VAL A 378 -3.29 18.39 -17.63
N GLN A 379 -3.85 17.19 -17.57
CA GLN A 379 -5.25 16.94 -17.93
C GLN A 379 -6.22 17.84 -17.15
N LYS A 380 -6.11 17.85 -15.81
CA LYS A 380 -6.97 18.66 -14.94
C LYS A 380 -6.79 20.16 -15.18
N SER A 381 -5.56 20.59 -15.36
CA SER A 381 -5.25 22.03 -15.50
C SER A 381 -5.57 22.58 -16.88
N THR A 382 -5.66 21.75 -17.92
CA THR A 382 -6.01 22.16 -19.28
C THR A 382 -7.51 22.09 -19.59
N PHE A 383 -8.33 21.66 -18.63
CA PHE A 383 -9.78 21.53 -18.80
C PHE A 383 -10.47 22.82 -19.27
N TRP A 384 -9.94 23.99 -18.92
CA TRP A 384 -10.44 25.28 -19.38
C TRP A 384 -10.40 25.45 -20.92
N ALA A 385 -9.53 24.71 -21.61
CA ALA A 385 -9.40 24.78 -23.08
C ALA A 385 -10.54 24.11 -23.82
N VAL A 386 -11.33 23.27 -23.13
CA VAL A 386 -12.51 22.61 -23.70
C VAL A 386 -13.54 23.69 -24.07
N PHE A 387 -14.04 23.63 -25.31
CA PHE A 387 -14.94 24.61 -25.92
C PHE A 387 -14.32 26.01 -26.17
N GLN A 388 -13.02 26.21 -25.96
CA GLN A 388 -12.37 27.42 -26.45
C GLN A 388 -12.16 27.37 -27.97
N PRO A 389 -12.02 28.53 -28.66
CA PRO A 389 -11.65 28.53 -30.06
C PRO A 389 -10.38 27.76 -30.32
N ASN A 390 -10.40 26.87 -31.32
CA ASN A 390 -9.23 26.08 -31.71
C ASN A 390 -8.31 26.93 -32.61
N ASP A 391 -7.66 27.93 -32.02
CA ASP A 391 -6.81 28.93 -32.68
C ASP A 391 -5.42 29.04 -32.04
N GLU A 392 -4.55 29.81 -32.68
CA GLU A 392 -3.20 30.03 -32.23
C GLU A 392 -3.10 30.63 -30.80
N ASN A 393 -4.06 31.49 -30.42
CA ASN A 393 -4.10 32.07 -29.08
C ASN A 393 -4.30 31.02 -28.00
N THR A 394 -5.21 30.10 -28.23
CA THR A 394 -5.47 28.95 -27.31
C THR A 394 -4.26 28.02 -27.28
N TRP A 395 -3.68 27.68 -28.43
CA TRP A 395 -2.50 26.81 -28.50
C TRP A 395 -1.30 27.38 -27.74
N VAL A 396 -1.00 28.66 -27.90
CA VAL A 396 0.09 29.33 -27.17
C VAL A 396 -0.15 29.33 -25.68
N LYS A 397 -1.38 29.59 -25.21
CA LYS A 397 -1.71 29.54 -23.77
C LYS A 397 -1.51 28.14 -23.18
N VAL A 398 -2.03 27.09 -23.84
CA VAL A 398 -1.86 25.71 -23.41
C VAL A 398 -0.38 25.34 -23.38
N LYS A 399 0.37 25.65 -24.45
CA LYS A 399 1.81 25.39 -24.53
C LYS A 399 2.57 26.08 -23.39
N CYS A 400 2.33 27.36 -23.15
CA CYS A 400 3.00 28.09 -22.08
C CYS A 400 2.68 27.52 -20.71
N GLN A 401 1.42 27.17 -20.47
CA GLN A 401 0.98 26.59 -19.20
C GLN A 401 1.72 25.29 -18.89
N ILE A 402 1.73 24.34 -19.85
CA ILE A 402 2.40 23.05 -19.70
C ILE A 402 3.93 23.23 -19.60
N SER A 403 4.52 24.10 -20.45
CA SER A 403 5.98 24.34 -20.43
C SER A 403 6.43 24.93 -19.09
N ASN A 404 5.66 25.84 -18.50
CA ASN A 404 5.96 26.41 -17.19
C ASN A 404 5.94 25.36 -16.07
N PHE A 405 4.97 24.44 -16.12
CA PHE A 405 4.89 23.32 -15.18
C PHE A 405 6.09 22.37 -15.30
N LEU A 406 6.41 21.96 -16.52
CA LEU A 406 7.55 21.05 -16.77
C LEU A 406 8.89 21.74 -16.44
N MET A 407 9.02 23.06 -16.66
CA MET A 407 10.17 23.83 -16.22
C MET A 407 10.31 23.83 -14.69
N GLY A 408 9.20 23.90 -13.94
CA GLY A 408 9.20 23.74 -12.49
C GLY A 408 9.76 22.36 -12.09
N LEU A 409 9.24 21.29 -12.66
CA LEU A 409 9.70 19.92 -12.41
C LEU A 409 11.18 19.71 -12.76
N TRP A 410 11.66 20.33 -13.87
CA TRP A 410 13.07 20.28 -14.22
C TRP A 410 13.95 21.01 -13.19
N ARG A 411 13.53 22.18 -12.69
CA ARG A 411 14.24 22.91 -11.64
C ARG A 411 14.29 22.17 -10.32
N ASP A 412 13.21 21.46 -10.00
CA ASP A 412 13.10 20.63 -8.79
C ASP A 412 13.90 19.33 -8.91
N GLY A 413 14.46 19.05 -10.11
CA GLY A 413 15.30 17.88 -10.37
C GLY A 413 14.52 16.60 -10.69
N ALA A 414 13.27 16.70 -11.12
CA ALA A 414 12.45 15.57 -11.54
C ALA A 414 12.79 15.06 -12.95
N LEU A 415 13.37 15.93 -13.79
CA LEU A 415 13.66 15.65 -15.19
C LEU A 415 15.17 15.61 -15.45
N ALA A 416 15.57 14.69 -16.34
CA ALA A 416 16.94 14.56 -16.80
C ALA A 416 17.24 15.60 -17.89
N GLY A 417 18.49 16.05 -17.96
CA GLY A 417 18.97 17.02 -18.96
C GLY A 417 19.58 18.26 -18.33
N THR A 418 20.61 18.80 -18.98
CA THR A 418 21.33 20.00 -18.50
C THR A 418 20.63 21.30 -18.86
N THR A 419 19.73 21.26 -19.84
CA THR A 419 18.92 22.40 -20.28
C THR A 419 17.45 21.98 -20.36
N PRO A 420 16.51 22.92 -20.27
CA PRO A 420 15.09 22.63 -20.43
C PRO A 420 14.75 21.91 -21.74
N GLU A 421 15.38 22.34 -22.84
CA GLU A 421 15.14 21.79 -24.19
C GLU A 421 15.62 20.35 -24.34
N ALA A 422 16.61 19.93 -23.52
CA ALA A 422 17.08 18.54 -23.47
C ALA A 422 16.20 17.68 -22.53
N SER A 423 15.37 18.32 -21.70
CA SER A 423 14.61 17.65 -20.64
C SER A 423 13.16 17.42 -21.00
N TYR A 424 12.56 18.32 -21.76
CA TYR A 424 11.17 18.17 -22.22
C TYR A 424 10.89 19.00 -23.48
N TYR A 425 9.85 18.64 -24.20
CA TYR A 425 9.27 19.47 -25.25
C TYR A 425 7.74 19.47 -25.17
N VAL A 426 7.14 20.55 -25.66
CA VAL A 426 5.68 20.70 -25.79
C VAL A 426 5.41 21.24 -27.19
N ASN A 427 4.76 20.42 -28.01
CA ASN A 427 4.39 20.75 -29.38
C ASN A 427 2.87 20.88 -29.47
N VAL A 428 2.41 21.97 -30.08
CA VAL A 428 1.01 22.18 -30.44
C VAL A 428 0.94 23.16 -31.59
N GLY A 429 0.11 22.92 -32.58
CA GLY A 429 -0.10 23.83 -33.69
C GLY A 429 -0.43 23.17 -35.01
N ARG A 430 -0.94 23.98 -35.93
CA ARG A 430 -1.23 23.57 -37.30
C ARG A 430 0.04 23.24 -38.04
N GLY A 431 0.07 22.08 -38.71
CA GLY A 431 1.24 21.57 -39.42
C GLY A 431 2.37 21.06 -38.52
N ILE A 432 2.18 21.09 -37.18
CA ILE A 432 3.10 20.52 -36.18
C ILE A 432 2.48 19.25 -35.59
N THR A 433 1.33 19.38 -34.89
CA THR A 433 0.60 18.27 -34.26
C THR A 433 -0.78 18.06 -34.85
N MET A 434 -1.34 19.04 -35.56
CA MET A 434 -2.68 19.04 -36.10
C MET A 434 -2.69 19.34 -37.60
N SER A 435 -3.48 18.60 -38.34
CA SER A 435 -3.90 18.90 -39.72
C SER A 435 -5.09 19.85 -39.74
N ASP A 436 -5.45 20.36 -40.93
CA ASP A 436 -6.66 21.18 -41.11
C ASP A 436 -7.93 20.36 -40.79
N ASP A 437 -7.90 19.08 -41.08
CA ASP A 437 -9.01 18.17 -40.77
C ASP A 437 -9.19 17.99 -39.25
N ASP A 438 -8.07 17.90 -38.50
CA ASP A 438 -8.14 17.82 -37.04
C ASP A 438 -8.76 19.07 -36.45
N ILE A 439 -8.34 20.25 -36.91
CA ILE A 439 -8.88 21.53 -36.45
C ILE A 439 -10.36 21.65 -36.78
N ASN A 440 -10.76 21.27 -38.00
CA ASN A 440 -12.15 21.32 -38.45
C ASN A 440 -13.06 20.32 -37.69
N ASN A 441 -12.48 19.16 -37.25
CA ASN A 441 -13.15 18.17 -36.42
C ASN A 441 -13.17 18.56 -34.92
N GLY A 442 -12.58 19.69 -34.54
CA GLY A 442 -12.53 20.17 -33.16
C GLY A 442 -11.45 19.52 -32.30
N ASN A 443 -10.47 18.82 -32.89
CA ASN A 443 -9.37 18.22 -32.17
C ASN A 443 -8.27 19.24 -31.89
N LEU A 444 -7.90 19.40 -30.62
CA LEU A 444 -6.70 20.09 -30.20
C LEU A 444 -5.70 19.04 -29.69
N ILE A 445 -4.61 18.82 -30.43
CA ILE A 445 -3.62 17.80 -30.15
C ILE A 445 -2.35 18.45 -29.62
N VAL A 446 -1.98 18.11 -28.38
CA VAL A 446 -0.75 18.54 -27.72
C VAL A 446 0.14 17.34 -27.54
N GLU A 447 1.37 17.41 -28.03
CA GLU A 447 2.39 16.40 -27.86
C GLU A 447 3.39 16.84 -26.81
N ILE A 448 3.60 16.01 -25.79
CA ILE A 448 4.49 16.28 -24.67
C ILE A 448 5.50 15.17 -24.56
N GLY A 449 6.79 15.49 -24.63
CA GLY A 449 7.86 14.54 -24.38
C GLY A 449 8.66 14.95 -23.15
N VAL A 450 8.95 13.98 -22.28
CA VAL A 450 9.61 14.20 -20.99
C VAL A 450 10.74 13.18 -20.79
N ALA A 451 11.90 13.65 -20.40
CA ALA A 451 13.04 12.82 -20.01
C ALA A 451 13.04 12.64 -18.48
N ALA A 452 12.45 11.55 -17.99
CA ALA A 452 12.40 11.26 -16.55
C ALA A 452 13.78 10.85 -16.00
N ILE A 453 14.07 11.24 -14.75
CA ILE A 453 15.23 10.73 -14.01
C ILE A 453 15.02 9.25 -13.66
N ARG A 454 16.08 8.47 -13.78
CA ARG A 454 16.11 7.05 -13.41
C ARG A 454 17.06 6.83 -12.23
N PRO A 455 16.73 5.94 -11.30
CA PRO A 455 17.58 5.64 -10.16
C PRO A 455 18.85 4.91 -10.60
N ALA A 456 19.96 5.14 -9.89
CA ALA A 456 21.16 4.33 -10.01
C ALA A 456 21.00 3.06 -9.16
N GLU A 457 20.73 1.93 -9.81
CA GLU A 457 20.57 0.63 -9.14
C GLU A 457 21.91 -0.04 -8.86
N PHE A 458 22.88 0.12 -9.77
CA PHE A 458 24.18 -0.51 -9.69
C PHE A 458 25.29 0.53 -9.69
N ILE A 459 26.08 0.57 -8.60
CA ILE A 459 27.24 1.43 -8.46
C ILE A 459 28.48 0.57 -8.65
N VAL A 460 29.21 0.78 -9.76
CA VAL A 460 30.44 0.05 -10.09
C VAL A 460 31.65 0.93 -9.78
N LEU A 461 32.38 0.57 -8.74
CA LEU A 461 33.64 1.25 -8.39
C LEU A 461 34.81 0.51 -9.03
N ARG A 462 35.57 1.21 -9.87
CA ARG A 462 36.78 0.67 -10.50
C ARG A 462 38.01 1.28 -9.86
N PHE A 463 38.84 0.46 -9.22
CA PHE A 463 40.12 0.85 -8.65
C PHE A 463 41.25 0.41 -9.55
N SER A 464 42.15 1.32 -9.92
CA SER A 464 43.37 0.99 -10.63
C SER A 464 44.57 1.40 -9.81
N HIS A 465 45.56 0.50 -9.62
CA HIS A 465 46.86 0.83 -9.04
C HIS A 465 47.68 1.63 -10.05
N LYS A 466 48.10 2.84 -9.66
CA LYS A 466 49.14 3.57 -10.37
C LYS A 466 50.47 3.01 -9.92
N VAL A 467 51.14 2.24 -10.78
CA VAL A 467 52.54 1.86 -10.53
C VAL A 467 53.37 3.13 -10.71
N GLN A 468 54.11 3.55 -9.66
CA GLN A 468 55.11 4.61 -9.79
C GLN A 468 56.19 4.08 -10.74
N GLN A 469 56.41 4.78 -11.86
CA GLN A 469 57.59 4.61 -12.69
C GLN A 469 58.79 5.28 -12.03
#